data_4fd18ef983a54cf1b1cdc614d9bb9b0b
#
_entry.id   4fd18ef983a54cf1b1cdc614d9bb9b0b
#
_cell.length_a   1.000
_cell.length_b   1.000
_cell.length_c   1.000
_cell.angle_alpha   90.00
_cell.angle_beta   90.00
_cell.angle_gamma   90.00
#
_symmetry.space_group_name_H-M   'P 1'
#
loop_
_entity.id
_entity.type
_entity.pdbx_description
1 polymer ?
#
loop_
_entity_poly.entity_id
_entity_poly.type
_entity_poly.pdbx_seq_one_letter_code
_entity_poly.pdbx_strand_id
1 'polypeptide(L)'
;MQLSGAEIICECLLEQGVDTVFGYPGGAALNTYDALYKYSDRINHILTAHEQGASHAADGYARATGKTGVVITTSGPGATNIVTGIATANIDSIPVVAITGNVTTDQLGRDSFQEVDIVNIVKPITKASFLVEKVEDLAPTLRKAFEIAQSGRKGPVLVDVPKDVTANKTEFEVVKPKEVERVSIKNPEKIKKVQDMIRNAKQPIIYAGGGIISANATEIFKKFAELTDIPVCCSLMGLGCIPADHPLCMGNIGMHGGYETGMATDKCDLIIACGARFSDRVAGDRDKFGAQAEIVQLEIDEKEINKNVKVSEYVLGDLEYILEALCDGMEQQNHAEWLETLGEWKHYLDNKIPADDKYPQPKEILGALNEIKSDDDIVATDVGQHQMWVAQFNKAQTPRTLLTSGGLGTMGFGMGAAIGAQTAHPDKRVVLVTGDGSFHMNLNELVTIKSYDLPVVILVMNNTVLGMVRQWQKLFYGNRFSQTDPHRATDFVALANAFGIDGMRINTKEDIKPVLEKAFALNKPVLVDCRISPDQNVLPMIPPGKTVNEIITEM
;
A
#
# COMPACT_ATOMS: atom_id res chain seq x y z
N MET A 1 -25.37 13.44 27.15
CA MET A 1 -24.43 13.94 28.17
C MET A 1 -23.71 15.17 27.64
N GLN A 2 -23.36 16.11 28.53
CA GLN A 2 -22.61 17.30 28.09
C GLN A 2 -21.13 16.98 27.96
N LEU A 3 -20.59 17.04 26.73
CA LEU A 3 -19.17 16.80 26.44
C LEU A 3 -18.56 18.00 25.70
N SER A 4 -17.25 18.20 25.90
CA SER A 4 -16.47 19.12 25.06
C SER A 4 -16.25 18.53 23.66
N GLY A 5 -15.98 19.38 22.67
CA GLY A 5 -15.66 18.90 21.33
C GLY A 5 -14.49 17.92 21.30
N ALA A 6 -13.47 18.15 22.16
CA ALA A 6 -12.34 17.24 22.31
C ALA A 6 -12.75 15.84 22.84
N GLU A 7 -13.64 15.79 23.84
CA GLU A 7 -14.20 14.53 24.35
C GLU A 7 -15.11 13.86 23.31
N ILE A 8 -15.87 14.63 22.51
CA ILE A 8 -16.68 14.13 21.39
C ILE A 8 -15.80 13.46 20.32
N ILE A 9 -14.62 14.02 20.01
CA ILE A 9 -13.68 13.36 19.11
C ILE A 9 -13.35 11.95 19.63
N CYS A 10 -12.95 11.83 20.90
CA CYS A 10 -12.61 10.53 21.50
C CYS A 10 -13.79 9.55 21.50
N GLU A 11 -14.97 9.99 21.91
CA GLU A 11 -16.17 9.14 21.91
C GLU A 11 -16.57 8.69 20.50
N CYS A 12 -16.50 9.58 19.50
CA CYS A 12 -16.74 9.22 18.09
C CYS A 12 -15.71 8.21 17.56
N LEU A 13 -14.44 8.32 17.95
CA LEU A 13 -13.42 7.33 17.62
C LEU A 13 -13.78 5.96 18.19
N LEU A 14 -14.15 5.91 19.48
CA LEU A 14 -14.58 4.67 20.14
C LEU A 14 -15.86 4.07 19.51
N GLU A 15 -16.84 4.91 19.15
CA GLU A 15 -18.03 4.47 18.39
C GLU A 15 -17.62 3.73 17.11
N GLN A 16 -16.59 4.23 16.40
CA GLN A 16 -16.12 3.65 15.14
C GLN A 16 -15.16 2.46 15.34
N GLY A 17 -14.95 2.02 16.60
CA GLY A 17 -14.07 0.91 16.94
C GLY A 17 -12.59 1.23 16.75
N VAL A 18 -12.23 2.51 16.84
CA VAL A 18 -10.83 2.99 16.81
C VAL A 18 -10.26 2.92 18.22
N ASP A 19 -9.26 2.10 18.39
CA ASP A 19 -8.49 1.92 19.61
C ASP A 19 -7.07 2.48 19.52
N THR A 20 -6.64 2.88 18.32
CA THR A 20 -5.28 3.34 18.04
C THR A 20 -5.30 4.53 17.09
N VAL A 21 -4.57 5.58 17.46
CA VAL A 21 -4.40 6.78 16.63
C VAL A 21 -2.92 7.17 16.56
N PHE A 22 -2.53 7.80 15.47
CA PHE A 22 -1.16 8.29 15.24
C PHE A 22 -1.17 9.80 15.15
N GLY A 23 -0.11 10.46 15.60
CA GLY A 23 -0.12 11.91 15.49
C GLY A 23 1.02 12.62 16.18
N TYR A 24 0.92 13.95 16.15
CA TYR A 24 1.87 14.86 16.80
C TYR A 24 1.13 16.06 17.42
N PRO A 25 1.36 16.38 18.71
CA PRO A 25 0.68 17.48 19.39
C PRO A 25 1.15 18.85 18.90
N GLY A 26 0.30 19.86 19.09
CA GLY A 26 0.63 21.25 18.88
C GLY A 26 -0.46 22.18 19.42
N GLY A 27 -0.23 23.48 19.37
CA GLY A 27 -1.04 24.49 20.05
C GLY A 27 -2.54 24.44 19.78
N ALA A 28 -2.95 24.21 18.53
CA ALA A 28 -4.36 24.14 18.15
C ALA A 28 -5.02 22.80 18.54
N ALA A 29 -4.25 21.72 18.71
CA ALA A 29 -4.77 20.41 19.07
C ALA A 29 -4.71 20.10 20.59
N LEU A 30 -4.27 21.02 21.44
CA LEU A 30 -4.05 20.75 22.89
C LEU A 30 -5.29 20.22 23.59
N ASN A 31 -6.48 20.74 23.30
CA ASN A 31 -7.72 20.24 23.92
C ASN A 31 -7.97 18.77 23.55
N THR A 32 -7.72 18.40 22.30
CA THR A 32 -7.86 17.02 21.83
C THR A 32 -6.84 16.10 22.49
N TYR A 33 -5.59 16.55 22.67
CA TYR A 33 -4.56 15.78 23.35
C TYR A 33 -4.81 15.65 24.86
N ASP A 34 -5.41 16.68 25.52
CA ASP A 34 -5.88 16.57 26.91
C ASP A 34 -7.02 15.53 27.04
N ALA A 35 -7.94 15.51 26.08
CA ALA A 35 -8.96 14.47 26.04
C ALA A 35 -8.34 13.09 25.82
N LEU A 36 -7.45 12.90 24.83
CA LEU A 36 -6.74 11.63 24.59
C LEU A 36 -6.01 11.13 25.86
N TYR A 37 -5.44 12.02 26.67
CA TYR A 37 -4.84 11.64 27.95
C TYR A 37 -5.89 11.04 28.91
N LYS A 38 -7.09 11.60 28.98
CA LYS A 38 -8.19 11.08 29.82
C LYS A 38 -8.75 9.75 29.31
N TYR A 39 -8.60 9.48 28.00
CA TYR A 39 -9.07 8.28 27.31
C TYR A 39 -7.96 7.26 27.04
N SER A 40 -6.78 7.44 27.64
CA SER A 40 -5.58 6.61 27.38
C SER A 40 -5.71 5.13 27.79
N ASP A 41 -6.72 4.80 28.59
CA ASP A 41 -7.09 3.42 28.92
C ASP A 41 -7.87 2.70 27.78
N ARG A 42 -8.40 3.46 26.80
CA ARG A 42 -9.23 2.96 25.71
C ARG A 42 -8.70 3.31 24.33
N ILE A 43 -7.95 4.41 24.19
CA ILE A 43 -7.36 4.86 22.93
C ILE A 43 -5.84 4.96 23.11
N ASN A 44 -5.12 4.13 22.37
CA ASN A 44 -3.67 4.16 22.31
C ASN A 44 -3.22 5.25 21.31
N HIS A 45 -2.44 6.21 21.76
CA HIS A 45 -1.87 7.24 20.89
C HIS A 45 -0.38 6.94 20.64
N ILE A 46 0.00 6.76 19.40
CA ILE A 46 1.39 6.61 18.97
C ILE A 46 1.94 7.97 18.54
N LEU A 47 2.86 8.51 19.35
CA LEU A 47 3.58 9.73 19.05
C LEU A 47 4.70 9.44 18.05
N THR A 48 4.61 9.98 16.85
CA THR A 48 5.65 9.86 15.82
C THR A 48 6.66 11.01 15.91
N ALA A 49 7.76 10.92 15.18
CA ALA A 49 8.74 12.01 15.11
C ALA A 49 8.33 13.14 14.15
N HIS A 50 7.42 12.84 13.22
CA HIS A 50 6.95 13.77 12.20
C HIS A 50 5.53 13.41 11.75
N GLU A 51 4.70 14.40 11.42
CA GLU A 51 3.30 14.17 11.03
C GLU A 51 3.17 13.35 9.73
N GLN A 52 4.11 13.46 8.81
CA GLN A 52 4.16 12.61 7.63
C GLN A 52 4.33 11.13 8.05
N GLY A 53 5.22 10.83 8.98
CA GLY A 53 5.37 9.49 9.58
C GLY A 53 4.07 9.01 10.22
N ALA A 54 3.35 9.88 10.95
CA ALA A 54 2.05 9.58 11.53
C ALA A 54 1.00 9.22 10.47
N SER A 55 0.94 9.98 9.38
CA SER A 55 -0.01 9.72 8.28
C SER A 55 0.27 8.40 7.56
N HIS A 56 1.56 8.06 7.35
CA HIS A 56 1.97 6.77 6.81
C HIS A 56 1.73 5.61 7.79
N ALA A 57 1.83 5.86 9.11
CA ALA A 57 1.50 4.86 10.11
C ALA A 57 -0.02 4.57 10.13
N ALA A 58 -0.86 5.58 10.05
CA ALA A 58 -2.30 5.41 9.91
C ALA A 58 -2.67 4.64 8.61
N ASP A 59 -1.98 4.95 7.51
CA ASP A 59 -2.12 4.24 6.23
C ASP A 59 -1.68 2.77 6.37
N GLY A 60 -0.51 2.49 6.95
CA GLY A 60 0.00 1.14 7.19
C GLY A 60 -0.92 0.30 8.09
N TYR A 61 -1.45 0.92 9.16
CA TYR A 61 -2.46 0.31 10.03
C TYR A 61 -3.71 -0.09 9.24
N ALA A 62 -4.21 0.82 8.39
CA ALA A 62 -5.39 0.56 7.58
C ALA A 62 -5.17 -0.57 6.56
N ARG A 63 -3.99 -0.63 5.91
CA ARG A 63 -3.64 -1.72 4.98
C ARG A 63 -3.57 -3.06 5.68
N ALA A 64 -2.91 -3.11 6.83
CA ALA A 64 -2.72 -4.35 7.58
C ALA A 64 -4.03 -4.90 8.16
N THR A 65 -4.94 -4.01 8.60
CA THR A 65 -6.19 -4.41 9.29
C THR A 65 -7.44 -4.40 8.41
N GLY A 66 -7.46 -3.58 7.34
CA GLY A 66 -8.68 -3.25 6.59
C GLY A 66 -9.61 -2.25 7.29
N LYS A 67 -9.28 -1.84 8.53
CA LYS A 67 -10.00 -0.80 9.29
C LYS A 67 -9.60 0.60 8.82
N THR A 68 -10.30 1.62 9.26
CA THR A 68 -9.92 3.02 9.02
C THR A 68 -8.74 3.41 9.91
N GLY A 69 -7.64 3.88 9.30
CA GLY A 69 -6.54 4.48 10.05
C GLY A 69 -6.85 5.92 10.45
N VAL A 70 -6.35 6.36 11.61
CA VAL A 70 -6.62 7.71 12.12
C VAL A 70 -5.32 8.45 12.40
N VAL A 71 -5.20 9.66 11.88
CA VAL A 71 -4.10 10.58 12.16
C VAL A 71 -4.64 11.89 12.74
N ILE A 72 -4.02 12.36 13.85
CA ILE A 72 -4.41 13.59 14.55
C ILE A 72 -3.22 14.53 14.61
N THR A 73 -3.37 15.75 14.05
CA THR A 73 -2.29 16.73 14.00
C THR A 73 -2.77 18.12 14.40
N THR A 74 -1.82 19.00 14.67
CA THR A 74 -2.10 20.41 14.88
C THR A 74 -2.34 21.15 13.56
N SER A 75 -2.62 22.44 13.64
CA SER A 75 -2.82 23.35 12.51
C SER A 75 -1.51 23.68 11.75
N GLY A 76 -1.64 24.46 10.70
CA GLY A 76 -0.51 25.01 9.94
C GLY A 76 0.44 23.92 9.42
N PRO A 77 1.73 23.93 9.85
CA PRO A 77 2.70 22.95 9.39
C PRO A 77 2.33 21.52 9.78
N GLY A 78 1.66 21.29 10.92
CA GLY A 78 1.20 19.95 11.30
C GLY A 78 0.15 19.40 10.32
N ALA A 79 -0.77 20.22 9.86
CA ALA A 79 -1.75 19.88 8.86
C ALA A 79 -1.12 19.71 7.45
N THR A 80 -0.21 20.60 7.04
CA THR A 80 0.43 20.48 5.72
C THR A 80 1.39 19.30 5.62
N ASN A 81 2.03 18.88 6.71
CA ASN A 81 2.95 17.73 6.72
C ASN A 81 2.25 16.39 6.42
N ILE A 82 0.93 16.26 6.60
CA ILE A 82 0.20 15.01 6.27
C ILE A 82 -0.29 14.95 4.82
N VAL A 83 -0.13 16.00 4.02
CA VAL A 83 -0.64 16.08 2.63
C VAL A 83 -0.10 14.93 1.77
N THR A 84 1.18 14.62 1.86
CA THR A 84 1.79 13.47 1.14
C THR A 84 1.17 12.15 1.57
N GLY A 85 0.94 11.93 2.87
CA GLY A 85 0.31 10.71 3.37
C GLY A 85 -1.14 10.57 2.91
N ILE A 86 -1.90 11.66 2.92
CA ILE A 86 -3.28 11.70 2.38
C ILE A 86 -3.28 11.35 0.88
N ALA A 87 -2.38 11.93 0.09
CA ALA A 87 -2.26 11.65 -1.34
C ALA A 87 -1.90 10.17 -1.59
N THR A 88 -1.01 9.59 -0.78
CA THR A 88 -0.65 8.17 -0.83
C THR A 88 -1.86 7.28 -0.57
N ALA A 89 -2.61 7.55 0.50
CA ALA A 89 -3.81 6.82 0.84
C ALA A 89 -4.90 6.93 -0.25
N ASN A 90 -5.07 8.13 -0.83
CA ASN A 90 -6.08 8.37 -1.86
C ASN A 90 -5.85 7.55 -3.12
N ILE A 91 -4.63 7.59 -3.66
CA ILE A 91 -4.35 6.90 -4.93
C ILE A 91 -4.40 5.38 -4.78
N ASP A 92 -4.06 4.84 -3.60
CA ASP A 92 -4.12 3.42 -3.30
C ASP A 92 -5.46 2.97 -2.69
N SER A 93 -6.42 3.90 -2.54
CA SER A 93 -7.77 3.62 -2.04
C SER A 93 -7.78 3.08 -0.61
N ILE A 94 -6.97 3.69 0.27
CA ILE A 94 -6.83 3.31 1.68
C ILE A 94 -7.71 4.21 2.56
N PRO A 95 -8.58 3.65 3.41
CA PRO A 95 -9.43 4.43 4.29
C PRO A 95 -8.62 5.05 5.44
N VAL A 96 -8.49 6.37 5.43
CA VAL A 96 -7.83 7.15 6.48
C VAL A 96 -8.73 8.32 6.87
N VAL A 97 -8.92 8.56 8.15
CA VAL A 97 -9.53 9.79 8.67
C VAL A 97 -8.43 10.64 9.30
N ALA A 98 -8.19 11.80 8.71
CA ALA A 98 -7.28 12.80 9.22
C ALA A 98 -8.06 13.87 10.00
N ILE A 99 -7.70 14.09 11.25
CA ILE A 99 -8.28 15.13 12.12
C ILE A 99 -7.20 16.17 12.36
N THR A 100 -7.41 17.39 11.85
CA THR A 100 -6.48 18.49 12.02
C THR A 100 -7.06 19.54 12.97
N GLY A 101 -6.22 20.12 13.81
CA GLY A 101 -6.60 21.32 14.54
C GLY A 101 -6.52 22.55 13.63
N ASN A 102 -7.24 23.62 14.00
CA ASN A 102 -7.12 24.92 13.36
C ASN A 102 -7.16 26.04 14.42
N VAL A 103 -6.88 27.27 13.99
CA VAL A 103 -7.09 28.46 14.82
C VAL A 103 -8.55 28.58 15.25
N THR A 104 -8.88 29.49 16.15
CA THR A 104 -10.28 29.69 16.57
C THR A 104 -11.12 30.23 15.41
N THR A 105 -12.42 29.97 15.42
CA THR A 105 -13.34 30.33 14.32
C THR A 105 -13.32 31.82 13.99
N ASP A 106 -13.13 32.71 14.97
CA ASP A 106 -13.02 34.15 14.79
C ASP A 106 -11.68 34.60 14.15
N GLN A 107 -10.70 33.71 14.08
CA GLN A 107 -9.38 33.95 13.48
C GLN A 107 -9.22 33.36 12.08
N LEU A 108 -10.17 32.56 11.61
CA LEU A 108 -10.15 31.96 10.28
C LEU A 108 -10.16 33.03 9.17
N GLY A 109 -9.31 32.86 8.16
CA GLY A 109 -9.19 33.77 7.01
C GLY A 109 -8.48 35.08 7.34
N ARG A 110 -7.68 35.13 8.40
CA ARG A 110 -6.97 36.35 8.85
C ARG A 110 -5.44 36.24 8.82
N ASP A 111 -4.91 35.22 8.17
CA ASP A 111 -3.47 34.92 8.16
C ASP A 111 -2.90 34.78 9.58
N SER A 112 -3.68 34.16 10.47
CA SER A 112 -3.32 33.95 11.88
C SER A 112 -2.13 33.00 12.01
N PHE A 113 -1.43 33.05 13.15
CA PHE A 113 -0.28 32.16 13.40
C PHE A 113 -0.67 30.67 13.28
N GLN A 114 0.05 29.95 12.41
CA GLN A 114 -0.22 28.54 12.09
C GLN A 114 -1.62 28.26 11.50
N GLU A 115 -2.24 29.24 10.86
CA GLU A 115 -3.43 29.05 10.05
C GLU A 115 -3.06 28.50 8.67
N VAL A 116 -3.86 27.60 8.16
CA VAL A 116 -3.81 27.13 6.76
C VAL A 116 -5.18 26.60 6.33
N ASP A 117 -5.60 26.88 5.12
CA ASP A 117 -6.81 26.31 4.53
C ASP A 117 -6.54 24.87 4.04
N ILE A 118 -6.36 23.97 5.01
CA ILE A 118 -6.05 22.57 4.71
C ILE A 118 -7.16 21.87 3.96
N VAL A 119 -8.41 22.26 4.20
CA VAL A 119 -9.60 21.68 3.54
C VAL A 119 -9.52 21.84 2.03
N ASN A 120 -9.17 23.03 1.55
CA ASN A 120 -9.02 23.26 0.11
C ASN A 120 -7.71 22.69 -0.46
N ILE A 121 -6.63 22.63 0.32
CA ILE A 121 -5.36 22.00 -0.09
C ILE A 121 -5.57 20.52 -0.38
N VAL A 122 -6.29 19.78 0.47
CA VAL A 122 -6.47 18.33 0.31
C VAL A 122 -7.68 17.91 -0.52
N LYS A 123 -8.54 18.84 -0.89
CA LYS A 123 -9.77 18.55 -1.65
C LYS A 123 -9.57 17.67 -2.88
N PRO A 124 -8.53 17.85 -3.73
CA PRO A 124 -8.30 16.99 -4.90
C PRO A 124 -7.74 15.60 -4.57
N ILE A 125 -7.29 15.38 -3.34
CA ILE A 125 -6.63 14.13 -2.89
C ILE A 125 -7.38 13.45 -1.73
N THR A 126 -8.65 13.80 -1.52
CA THR A 126 -9.53 13.18 -0.52
C THR A 126 -10.87 12.81 -1.14
N LYS A 127 -11.60 11.88 -0.53
CA LYS A 127 -13.01 11.63 -0.87
C LYS A 127 -13.92 12.76 -0.41
N ALA A 128 -13.58 13.36 0.73
CA ALA A 128 -14.23 14.54 1.28
C ALA A 128 -13.28 15.26 2.25
N SER A 129 -13.48 16.56 2.43
CA SER A 129 -12.80 17.37 3.42
C SER A 129 -13.81 18.34 4.05
N PHE A 130 -13.76 18.50 5.37
CA PHE A 130 -14.72 19.27 6.14
C PHE A 130 -14.02 20.25 7.08
N LEU A 131 -14.52 21.48 7.18
CA LEU A 131 -14.26 22.41 8.28
C LEU A 131 -15.47 22.40 9.22
N VAL A 132 -15.25 22.19 10.51
CA VAL A 132 -16.31 22.12 11.52
C VAL A 132 -16.32 23.41 12.36
N GLU A 133 -17.23 24.34 12.08
CA GLU A 133 -17.25 25.65 12.74
C GLU A 133 -18.12 25.68 14.02
N LYS A 134 -18.90 24.62 14.28
CA LYS A 134 -19.77 24.52 15.46
C LYS A 134 -19.60 23.16 16.13
N VAL A 135 -19.59 23.13 17.45
CA VAL A 135 -19.43 21.91 18.23
C VAL A 135 -20.58 20.91 18.03
N GLU A 136 -21.78 21.41 17.75
CA GLU A 136 -22.97 20.58 17.47
C GLU A 136 -22.82 19.76 16.18
N ASP A 137 -22.05 20.26 15.21
CA ASP A 137 -21.82 19.61 13.92
C ASP A 137 -20.66 18.59 13.96
N LEU A 138 -19.89 18.55 15.07
CA LEU A 138 -18.65 17.76 15.14
C LEU A 138 -18.92 16.24 15.09
N ALA A 139 -19.80 15.74 15.95
CA ALA A 139 -20.13 14.30 15.98
C ALA A 139 -20.77 13.81 14.66
N PRO A 140 -21.79 14.50 14.10
CA PRO A 140 -22.32 14.15 12.78
C PRO A 140 -21.27 14.13 11.68
N THR A 141 -20.34 15.10 11.66
CA THR A 141 -19.30 15.20 10.64
C THR A 141 -18.28 14.07 10.77
N LEU A 142 -17.83 13.74 11.98
CA LEU A 142 -16.90 12.64 12.22
C LEU A 142 -17.53 11.29 11.79
N ARG A 143 -18.76 11.00 12.21
CA ARG A 143 -19.49 9.78 11.79
C ARG A 143 -19.57 9.68 10.27
N LYS A 144 -19.92 10.78 9.60
CA LYS A 144 -19.97 10.85 8.14
C LYS A 144 -18.58 10.67 7.49
N ALA A 145 -17.51 11.18 8.10
CA ALA A 145 -16.15 11.00 7.61
C ALA A 145 -15.74 9.51 7.56
N PHE A 146 -16.04 8.75 8.62
CA PHE A 146 -15.78 7.31 8.66
C PHE A 146 -16.63 6.54 7.64
N GLU A 147 -17.91 6.85 7.53
CA GLU A 147 -18.80 6.27 6.53
C GLU A 147 -18.27 6.50 5.11
N ILE A 148 -17.90 7.74 4.76
CA ILE A 148 -17.34 8.08 3.45
C ILE A 148 -16.01 7.35 3.21
N ALA A 149 -15.10 7.30 4.20
CA ALA A 149 -13.80 6.65 4.04
C ALA A 149 -13.92 5.18 3.65
N GLN A 150 -14.90 4.47 4.18
CA GLN A 150 -15.13 3.03 3.95
C GLN A 150 -16.10 2.73 2.80
N SER A 151 -16.95 3.68 2.36
CA SER A 151 -17.98 3.44 1.34
C SER A 151 -17.42 3.30 -0.07
N GLY A 152 -17.99 2.41 -0.89
CA GLY A 152 -17.61 2.21 -2.29
C GLY A 152 -16.10 2.00 -2.46
N ARG A 153 -15.47 2.74 -3.39
CA ARG A 153 -14.00 2.82 -3.43
C ARG A 153 -13.51 3.57 -2.20
N LYS A 154 -12.78 2.86 -1.32
CA LYS A 154 -12.26 3.42 -0.07
C LYS A 154 -11.26 4.56 -0.30
N GLY A 155 -11.02 5.41 0.70
CA GLY A 155 -10.06 6.49 0.58
C GLY A 155 -10.09 7.46 1.76
N PRO A 156 -9.17 8.43 1.80
CA PRO A 156 -9.02 9.36 2.90
C PRO A 156 -10.10 10.43 2.96
N VAL A 157 -10.39 10.85 4.20
CA VAL A 157 -11.25 11.99 4.52
C VAL A 157 -10.54 12.86 5.54
N LEU A 158 -10.64 14.19 5.40
CA LEU A 158 -10.10 15.14 6.37
C LEU A 158 -11.21 15.88 7.10
N VAL A 159 -11.06 16.02 8.42
CA VAL A 159 -11.92 16.85 9.28
C VAL A 159 -11.04 17.86 10.02
N ASP A 160 -11.20 19.13 9.68
CA ASP A 160 -10.48 20.24 10.28
C ASP A 160 -11.33 20.88 11.38
N VAL A 161 -10.78 20.97 12.58
CA VAL A 161 -11.53 21.34 13.80
C VAL A 161 -10.88 22.52 14.50
N PRO A 162 -11.48 23.73 14.45
CA PRO A 162 -11.01 24.90 15.17
C PRO A 162 -10.90 24.67 16.68
N LYS A 163 -9.94 25.36 17.32
CA LYS A 163 -9.59 25.19 18.73
C LYS A 163 -10.76 25.49 19.68
N ASP A 164 -11.55 26.52 19.39
CA ASP A 164 -12.74 26.88 20.18
C ASP A 164 -13.86 25.83 20.05
N VAL A 165 -14.01 25.19 18.89
CA VAL A 165 -14.94 24.06 18.69
C VAL A 165 -14.53 22.89 19.59
N THR A 166 -13.25 22.58 19.71
CA THR A 166 -12.77 21.52 20.62
C THR A 166 -12.97 21.85 22.11
N ALA A 167 -13.03 23.15 22.48
CA ALA A 167 -13.26 23.61 23.84
C ALA A 167 -14.73 23.70 24.22
N ASN A 168 -15.59 24.09 23.27
CA ASN A 168 -17.02 24.27 23.49
C ASN A 168 -17.71 22.95 23.84
N LYS A 169 -18.83 23.04 24.58
CA LYS A 169 -19.60 21.87 25.03
C LYS A 169 -20.96 21.81 24.34
N THR A 170 -21.40 20.59 24.04
CA THR A 170 -22.75 20.32 23.55
C THR A 170 -23.30 18.99 24.09
N GLU A 171 -24.58 18.76 23.87
CA GLU A 171 -25.19 17.46 24.15
C GLU A 171 -24.63 16.41 23.20
N PHE A 172 -24.15 15.30 23.75
CA PHE A 172 -23.66 14.14 23.01
C PHE A 172 -24.44 12.89 23.38
N GLU A 173 -24.78 12.12 22.37
CA GLU A 173 -25.40 10.81 22.48
C GLU A 173 -24.55 9.79 21.70
N VAL A 174 -24.24 8.66 22.34
CA VAL A 174 -23.52 7.56 21.69
C VAL A 174 -24.46 6.90 20.66
N VAL A 175 -23.98 6.77 19.44
CA VAL A 175 -24.71 6.16 18.33
C VAL A 175 -23.93 4.96 17.80
N LYS A 176 -24.60 3.81 17.68
CA LYS A 176 -23.98 2.66 17.02
C LYS A 176 -23.66 3.01 15.56
N PRO A 177 -22.45 2.77 15.08
CA PRO A 177 -22.10 2.99 13.67
C PRO A 177 -23.06 2.25 12.75
N LYS A 178 -23.46 2.91 11.67
CA LYS A 178 -24.15 2.22 10.58
C LYS A 178 -23.17 1.30 9.87
N GLU A 179 -23.59 0.09 9.57
CA GLU A 179 -22.85 -0.76 8.66
C GLU A 179 -22.74 -0.04 7.31
N VAL A 180 -21.54 0.00 6.76
CA VAL A 180 -21.33 0.58 5.43
C VAL A 180 -22.04 -0.30 4.41
N GLU A 181 -23.00 0.28 3.72
CA GLU A 181 -23.79 -0.44 2.73
C GLU A 181 -22.90 -0.88 1.55
N ARG A 182 -22.89 -2.17 1.28
CA ARG A 182 -22.17 -2.73 0.14
C ARG A 182 -22.89 -2.38 -1.16
N VAL A 183 -22.09 -2.12 -2.19
CA VAL A 183 -22.61 -1.76 -3.51
C VAL A 183 -23.16 -3.01 -4.20
N SER A 184 -24.48 -3.11 -4.36
CA SER A 184 -25.11 -4.18 -5.14
C SER A 184 -24.66 -4.15 -6.60
N ILE A 185 -24.77 -5.28 -7.30
CA ILE A 185 -24.46 -5.36 -8.74
C ILE A 185 -25.44 -4.46 -9.51
N LYS A 186 -24.90 -3.44 -10.19
CA LYS A 186 -25.70 -2.44 -10.91
C LYS A 186 -26.24 -2.94 -12.27
N ASN A 187 -25.60 -3.95 -12.84
CA ASN A 187 -25.90 -4.49 -14.16
C ASN A 187 -25.86 -6.03 -14.18
N PRO A 188 -26.75 -6.68 -13.39
CA PRO A 188 -26.74 -8.13 -13.19
C PRO A 188 -26.96 -8.93 -14.47
N GLU A 189 -27.61 -8.35 -15.47
CA GLU A 189 -27.84 -8.95 -16.80
C GLU A 189 -26.52 -9.25 -17.53
N LYS A 190 -25.44 -8.61 -17.18
CA LYS A 190 -24.13 -8.81 -17.79
C LYS A 190 -23.38 -10.02 -17.24
N ILE A 191 -23.75 -10.55 -16.07
CA ILE A 191 -23.12 -11.72 -15.46
C ILE A 191 -23.10 -12.90 -16.43
N LYS A 192 -24.26 -13.22 -17.02
CA LYS A 192 -24.35 -14.32 -17.98
C LYS A 192 -23.44 -14.11 -19.19
N LYS A 193 -23.38 -12.89 -19.71
CA LYS A 193 -22.49 -12.57 -20.84
C LYS A 193 -21.02 -12.79 -20.48
N VAL A 194 -20.59 -12.35 -19.29
CA VAL A 194 -19.22 -12.57 -18.80
C VAL A 194 -18.94 -14.06 -18.60
N GLN A 195 -19.89 -14.82 -18.03
CA GLN A 195 -19.77 -16.27 -17.92
C GLN A 195 -19.60 -16.95 -19.30
N ASP A 196 -20.33 -16.49 -20.32
CA ASP A 196 -20.21 -17.05 -21.68
C ASP A 196 -18.85 -16.68 -22.31
N MET A 197 -18.31 -15.46 -22.05
CA MET A 197 -16.96 -15.08 -22.47
C MET A 197 -15.91 -15.99 -21.81
N ILE A 198 -16.03 -16.29 -20.51
CA ILE A 198 -15.13 -17.19 -19.79
C ILE A 198 -15.17 -18.61 -20.39
N ARG A 199 -16.37 -19.17 -20.63
CA ARG A 199 -16.52 -20.52 -21.21
C ARG A 199 -15.91 -20.67 -22.61
N ASN A 200 -15.88 -19.58 -23.39
CA ASN A 200 -15.38 -19.60 -24.75
C ASN A 200 -13.89 -19.29 -24.88
N ALA A 201 -13.28 -18.72 -23.83
CA ALA A 201 -11.86 -18.37 -23.84
C ALA A 201 -10.97 -19.61 -23.83
N LYS A 202 -9.87 -19.56 -24.58
CA LYS A 202 -8.88 -20.64 -24.66
C LYS A 202 -7.59 -20.31 -23.93
N GLN A 203 -7.24 -19.03 -23.88
CA GLN A 203 -6.02 -18.51 -23.26
C GLN A 203 -6.35 -17.31 -22.34
N PRO A 204 -7.29 -17.49 -21.39
CA PRO A 204 -7.67 -16.38 -20.51
C PRO A 204 -6.61 -16.08 -19.45
N ILE A 205 -6.62 -14.84 -18.93
CA ILE A 205 -5.89 -14.46 -17.73
C ILE A 205 -6.79 -13.65 -16.78
N ILE A 206 -6.55 -13.75 -15.48
CA ILE A 206 -7.09 -12.82 -14.50
C ILE A 206 -6.02 -11.78 -14.20
N TYR A 207 -6.36 -10.50 -14.39
CA TYR A 207 -5.55 -9.37 -13.92
C TYR A 207 -6.07 -8.93 -12.55
N ALA A 208 -5.39 -9.38 -11.47
CA ALA A 208 -5.79 -9.18 -10.09
C ALA A 208 -5.26 -7.85 -9.53
N GLY A 209 -6.15 -7.02 -9.03
CA GLY A 209 -5.84 -5.73 -8.42
C GLY A 209 -6.06 -5.68 -6.91
N GLY A 210 -5.66 -4.56 -6.29
CA GLY A 210 -5.84 -4.31 -4.86
C GLY A 210 -7.30 -4.25 -4.40
N GLY A 211 -8.24 -4.09 -5.35
CA GLY A 211 -9.68 -4.13 -5.06
C GLY A 211 -10.15 -5.44 -4.44
N ILE A 212 -9.52 -6.57 -4.79
CA ILE A 212 -9.81 -7.89 -4.21
C ILE A 212 -9.54 -7.90 -2.70
N ILE A 213 -8.37 -7.39 -2.29
CA ILE A 213 -7.96 -7.30 -0.89
C ILE A 213 -8.82 -6.26 -0.15
N SER A 214 -9.09 -5.12 -0.80
CA SER A 214 -9.90 -4.04 -0.22
C SER A 214 -11.35 -4.45 0.04
N ALA A 215 -11.93 -5.28 -0.83
CA ALA A 215 -13.27 -5.84 -0.70
C ALA A 215 -13.36 -7.02 0.27
N ASN A 216 -12.23 -7.52 0.81
CA ASN A 216 -12.13 -8.78 1.55
C ASN A 216 -12.64 -10.00 0.75
N ALA A 217 -12.47 -9.98 -0.57
CA ALA A 217 -13.01 -10.97 -1.51
C ALA A 217 -11.99 -12.08 -1.87
N THR A 218 -10.91 -12.25 -1.11
CA THR A 218 -9.81 -13.17 -1.45
C THR A 218 -10.24 -14.64 -1.49
N GLU A 219 -11.11 -15.08 -0.59
CA GLU A 219 -11.58 -16.47 -0.56
C GLU A 219 -12.47 -16.81 -1.77
N ILE A 220 -13.47 -15.94 -2.07
CA ILE A 220 -14.30 -16.15 -3.26
C ILE A 220 -13.50 -15.94 -4.56
N PHE A 221 -12.50 -15.05 -4.54
CA PHE A 221 -11.60 -14.86 -5.67
C PHE A 221 -10.77 -16.11 -5.96
N LYS A 222 -10.19 -16.73 -4.92
CA LYS A 222 -9.46 -17.99 -5.06
C LYS A 222 -10.37 -19.09 -5.62
N LYS A 223 -11.58 -19.24 -5.06
CA LYS A 223 -12.58 -20.19 -5.57
C LYS A 223 -12.94 -19.93 -7.04
N PHE A 224 -13.09 -18.66 -7.44
CA PHE A 224 -13.37 -18.27 -8.82
C PHE A 224 -12.19 -18.67 -9.75
N ALA A 225 -10.95 -18.37 -9.35
CA ALA A 225 -9.76 -18.75 -10.13
C ALA A 225 -9.64 -20.28 -10.27
N GLU A 226 -9.85 -21.03 -9.20
CA GLU A 226 -9.82 -22.50 -9.21
C GLU A 226 -10.95 -23.10 -10.06
N LEU A 227 -12.18 -22.58 -9.96
CA LEU A 227 -13.34 -23.02 -10.74
C LEU A 227 -13.17 -22.76 -12.24
N THR A 228 -12.56 -21.62 -12.58
CA THR A 228 -12.34 -21.24 -13.98
C THR A 228 -11.00 -21.75 -14.53
N ASP A 229 -10.11 -22.30 -13.67
CA ASP A 229 -8.76 -22.77 -14.01
C ASP A 229 -7.92 -21.71 -14.77
N ILE A 230 -8.15 -20.41 -14.43
CA ILE A 230 -7.53 -19.27 -15.12
C ILE A 230 -6.30 -18.79 -14.35
N PRO A 231 -5.13 -18.64 -15.00
CA PRO A 231 -3.93 -18.09 -14.37
C PRO A 231 -4.12 -16.64 -13.92
N VAL A 232 -3.53 -16.32 -12.75
CA VAL A 232 -3.67 -15.04 -12.07
C VAL A 232 -2.37 -14.24 -12.16
N CYS A 233 -2.43 -13.09 -12.84
CA CYS A 233 -1.36 -12.11 -12.92
C CYS A 233 -1.69 -10.93 -11.98
N CYS A 234 -0.87 -10.71 -10.95
CA CYS A 234 -1.14 -9.72 -9.92
C CYS A 234 -0.54 -8.34 -10.25
N SER A 235 -1.30 -7.27 -10.08
CA SER A 235 -0.68 -5.95 -9.94
C SER A 235 0.12 -5.89 -8.64
N LEU A 236 1.02 -4.90 -8.49
CA LEU A 236 1.75 -4.69 -7.24
C LEU A 236 0.83 -4.65 -6.01
N MET A 237 -0.34 -3.99 -6.14
CA MET A 237 -1.34 -3.91 -5.08
C MET A 237 -2.21 -5.17 -4.93
N GLY A 238 -2.17 -6.07 -5.89
CA GLY A 238 -2.89 -7.35 -5.88
C GLY A 238 -2.07 -8.50 -5.30
N LEU A 239 -0.76 -8.33 -5.11
CA LEU A 239 0.08 -9.38 -4.53
C LEU A 239 -0.44 -9.80 -3.15
N GLY A 240 -0.57 -11.12 -2.94
CA GLY A 240 -1.18 -11.70 -1.75
C GLY A 240 -2.71 -11.88 -1.81
N CYS A 241 -3.39 -11.51 -2.92
CA CYS A 241 -4.81 -11.84 -3.10
C CYS A 241 -5.05 -13.34 -3.38
N ILE A 242 -4.01 -14.04 -3.80
CA ILE A 242 -3.88 -15.47 -3.91
C ILE A 242 -2.50 -15.85 -3.37
N PRO A 243 -2.30 -17.00 -2.71
CA PRO A 243 -0.98 -17.40 -2.22
C PRO A 243 0.06 -17.42 -3.35
N ALA A 244 1.25 -16.94 -3.06
CA ALA A 244 2.32 -16.82 -4.06
C ALA A 244 2.78 -18.18 -4.64
N ASP A 245 2.59 -19.28 -3.89
CA ASP A 245 2.89 -20.65 -4.31
C ASP A 245 1.69 -21.39 -4.91
N HIS A 246 0.53 -20.74 -5.02
CA HIS A 246 -0.64 -21.34 -5.66
C HIS A 246 -0.35 -21.65 -7.14
N PRO A 247 -0.74 -22.83 -7.67
CA PRO A 247 -0.44 -23.23 -9.06
C PRO A 247 -0.88 -22.23 -10.12
N LEU A 248 -1.98 -21.52 -9.88
CA LEU A 248 -2.50 -20.49 -10.79
C LEU A 248 -1.82 -19.12 -10.62
N CYS A 249 -0.98 -18.91 -9.59
CA CYS A 249 -0.31 -17.63 -9.37
C CYS A 249 0.89 -17.46 -10.30
N MET A 250 0.79 -16.51 -11.23
CA MET A 250 1.89 -16.16 -12.15
C MET A 250 2.78 -15.04 -11.60
N GLY A 251 2.42 -14.41 -10.47
CA GLY A 251 3.18 -13.33 -9.86
C GLY A 251 2.86 -11.95 -10.42
N ASN A 252 3.85 -11.04 -10.33
CA ASN A 252 3.67 -9.62 -10.67
C ASN A 252 3.60 -9.37 -12.18
N ILE A 253 2.65 -8.51 -12.62
CA ILE A 253 2.46 -8.07 -14.01
C ILE A 253 2.94 -6.63 -14.21
N GLY A 254 3.35 -6.29 -15.43
CA GLY A 254 3.68 -4.93 -15.87
C GLY A 254 5.18 -4.72 -16.06
N MET A 255 5.63 -3.46 -15.98
CA MET A 255 6.98 -3.01 -16.34
C MET A 255 8.11 -3.84 -15.70
N HIS A 256 7.96 -4.23 -14.45
CA HIS A 256 8.89 -5.06 -13.70
C HIS A 256 8.31 -6.45 -13.34
N GLY A 257 7.29 -6.89 -14.11
CA GLY A 257 6.72 -8.23 -14.00
C GLY A 257 7.63 -9.31 -14.56
N GLY A 258 7.21 -10.57 -14.37
CA GLY A 258 7.89 -11.71 -14.97
C GLY A 258 7.74 -11.74 -16.50
N TYR A 259 8.62 -12.47 -17.17
CA TYR A 259 8.50 -12.69 -18.61
C TYR A 259 7.18 -13.40 -18.96
N GLU A 260 6.81 -14.41 -18.17
CA GLU A 260 5.58 -15.18 -18.30
C GLU A 260 4.32 -14.31 -18.21
N THR A 261 4.27 -13.33 -17.28
CA THR A 261 3.12 -12.43 -17.14
C THR A 261 3.02 -11.44 -18.30
N GLY A 262 4.17 -10.99 -18.82
CA GLY A 262 4.25 -10.18 -20.04
C GLY A 262 3.75 -10.92 -21.26
N MET A 263 4.23 -12.16 -21.46
CA MET A 263 3.80 -13.04 -22.55
C MET A 263 2.33 -13.44 -22.43
N ALA A 264 1.86 -13.72 -21.20
CA ALA A 264 0.45 -14.01 -20.95
C ALA A 264 -0.43 -12.86 -21.40
N THR A 265 -0.06 -11.61 -21.09
CA THR A 265 -0.81 -10.42 -21.54
C THR A 265 -0.79 -10.22 -23.05
N ASP A 266 0.30 -10.56 -23.73
CA ASP A 266 0.45 -10.43 -25.19
C ASP A 266 -0.31 -11.51 -25.96
N LYS A 267 -0.47 -12.71 -25.40
CA LYS A 267 -1.03 -13.89 -26.10
C LYS A 267 -2.43 -14.28 -25.66
N CYS A 268 -2.93 -13.75 -24.55
CA CYS A 268 -4.27 -14.10 -24.07
C CYS A 268 -5.37 -13.66 -25.04
N ASP A 269 -6.49 -14.38 -25.00
CA ASP A 269 -7.73 -14.05 -25.72
C ASP A 269 -8.80 -13.39 -24.84
N LEU A 270 -8.64 -13.48 -23.52
CA LEU A 270 -9.52 -12.84 -22.54
C LEU A 270 -8.71 -12.33 -21.33
N ILE A 271 -8.94 -11.08 -20.93
CA ILE A 271 -8.45 -10.49 -19.68
C ILE A 271 -9.62 -10.19 -18.76
N ILE A 272 -9.63 -10.77 -17.57
CA ILE A 272 -10.60 -10.46 -16.51
C ILE A 272 -9.91 -9.59 -15.47
N ALA A 273 -10.12 -8.27 -15.54
CA ALA A 273 -9.55 -7.33 -14.58
C ALA A 273 -10.42 -7.26 -13.33
N CYS A 274 -9.94 -7.84 -12.22
CA CYS A 274 -10.64 -7.89 -10.95
C CYS A 274 -10.12 -6.80 -10.00
N GLY A 275 -10.90 -5.71 -9.79
CA GLY A 275 -10.51 -4.60 -8.91
C GLY A 275 -9.17 -3.96 -9.28
N ALA A 276 -8.90 -3.83 -10.59
CA ALA A 276 -7.66 -3.34 -11.17
C ALA A 276 -7.93 -2.15 -12.10
N ARG A 277 -7.04 -1.12 -12.07
CA ARG A 277 -7.28 0.18 -12.72
C ARG A 277 -6.46 0.42 -14.00
N PHE A 278 -5.77 -0.57 -14.53
CA PHE A 278 -4.92 -0.44 -15.72
C PHE A 278 -3.94 0.74 -15.63
N SER A 279 -3.12 0.78 -14.56
CA SER A 279 -2.10 1.83 -14.40
C SER A 279 -1.08 1.80 -15.55
N ASP A 280 -0.42 2.93 -15.80
CA ASP A 280 0.65 3.07 -16.80
C ASP A 280 1.82 2.11 -16.55
N ARG A 281 2.04 1.69 -15.31
CA ARG A 281 3.08 0.71 -14.93
C ARG A 281 2.73 -0.72 -15.34
N VAL A 282 1.46 -1.00 -15.59
CA VAL A 282 0.98 -2.30 -16.05
C VAL A 282 0.60 -2.25 -17.52
N ALA A 283 -0.25 -1.30 -17.91
CA ALA A 283 -0.74 -1.19 -19.27
C ALA A 283 0.33 -0.70 -20.27
N GLY A 284 1.35 0.02 -19.81
CA GLY A 284 2.43 0.52 -20.67
C GLY A 284 1.88 1.37 -21.82
N ASP A 285 1.90 0.82 -23.05
CA ASP A 285 1.19 1.35 -24.20
C ASP A 285 -0.28 0.89 -24.13
N ARG A 286 -1.17 1.82 -23.81
CA ARG A 286 -2.61 1.53 -23.58
C ARG A 286 -3.33 0.96 -24.79
N ASP A 287 -2.86 1.29 -25.99
CA ASP A 287 -3.47 0.82 -27.25
C ASP A 287 -3.00 -0.60 -27.63
N LYS A 288 -1.88 -1.04 -27.03
CA LYS A 288 -1.30 -2.37 -27.26
C LYS A 288 -1.57 -3.36 -26.12
N PHE A 289 -1.98 -2.89 -24.96
CA PHE A 289 -2.26 -3.76 -23.82
C PHE A 289 -3.43 -4.70 -24.13
N GLY A 290 -3.15 -6.00 -24.18
CA GLY A 290 -4.17 -6.99 -24.47
C GLY A 290 -4.85 -6.79 -25.85
N ALA A 291 -4.12 -6.29 -26.85
CA ALA A 291 -4.70 -5.88 -28.14
C ALA A 291 -5.42 -7.01 -28.89
N GLN A 292 -5.15 -8.27 -28.56
CA GLN A 292 -5.79 -9.45 -29.14
C GLN A 292 -6.92 -10.00 -28.26
N ALA A 293 -7.04 -9.51 -27.01
CA ALA A 293 -7.96 -10.04 -26.02
C ALA A 293 -9.26 -9.24 -25.93
N GLU A 294 -10.34 -9.92 -25.64
CA GLU A 294 -11.49 -9.27 -25.01
C GLU A 294 -11.14 -8.91 -23.56
N ILE A 295 -11.58 -7.75 -23.10
CA ILE A 295 -11.28 -7.28 -21.74
C ILE A 295 -12.59 -7.10 -20.97
N VAL A 296 -12.70 -7.78 -19.83
CA VAL A 296 -13.79 -7.65 -18.87
C VAL A 296 -13.27 -6.93 -17.64
N GLN A 297 -13.95 -5.88 -17.17
CA GLN A 297 -13.58 -5.17 -15.94
C GLN A 297 -14.64 -5.36 -14.85
N LEU A 298 -14.24 -5.90 -13.71
CA LEU A 298 -15.06 -6.04 -12.50
C LEU A 298 -14.65 -4.94 -11.53
N GLU A 299 -15.53 -3.96 -11.28
CA GLU A 299 -15.12 -2.70 -10.64
C GLU A 299 -16.26 -2.14 -9.76
N ILE A 300 -15.89 -1.43 -8.70
CA ILE A 300 -16.80 -0.74 -7.80
C ILE A 300 -17.01 0.74 -8.18
N ASP A 301 -16.02 1.36 -8.82
CA ASP A 301 -16.00 2.77 -9.22
C ASP A 301 -16.24 2.94 -10.72
N GLU A 302 -17.43 3.41 -11.08
CA GLU A 302 -17.82 3.64 -12.47
C GLU A 302 -16.85 4.56 -13.24
N LYS A 303 -16.16 5.46 -12.53
CA LYS A 303 -15.18 6.39 -13.13
C LYS A 303 -13.93 5.70 -13.64
N GLU A 304 -13.65 4.49 -13.23
CA GLU A 304 -12.50 3.71 -13.70
C GLU A 304 -12.80 2.92 -14.99
N ILE A 305 -14.09 2.77 -15.37
CA ILE A 305 -14.49 2.07 -16.59
C ILE A 305 -14.08 2.88 -17.83
N ASN A 306 -13.39 2.23 -18.76
CA ASN A 306 -12.88 2.83 -20.01
C ASN A 306 -11.93 4.04 -19.80
N LYS A 307 -11.42 4.26 -18.59
CA LYS A 307 -10.56 5.40 -18.28
C LYS A 307 -9.16 5.27 -18.90
N ASN A 308 -8.53 4.14 -18.75
CA ASN A 308 -7.17 3.88 -19.23
C ASN A 308 -7.12 2.91 -20.41
N VAL A 309 -7.94 1.88 -20.42
CA VAL A 309 -8.05 0.87 -21.47
C VAL A 309 -9.53 0.71 -21.80
N LYS A 310 -9.85 0.57 -23.09
CA LYS A 310 -11.23 0.25 -23.51
C LYS A 310 -11.52 -1.20 -23.19
N VAL A 311 -12.67 -1.45 -22.56
CA VAL A 311 -13.10 -2.80 -22.20
C VAL A 311 -14.26 -3.28 -23.06
N SER A 312 -14.27 -4.58 -23.36
CA SER A 312 -15.34 -5.23 -24.14
C SER A 312 -16.62 -5.35 -23.31
N GLU A 313 -16.48 -5.58 -22.00
CA GLU A 313 -17.58 -5.67 -21.06
C GLU A 313 -17.13 -5.23 -19.65
N TYR A 314 -18.09 -4.88 -18.79
CA TYR A 314 -17.83 -4.57 -17.39
C TYR A 314 -18.99 -4.96 -16.48
N VAL A 315 -18.70 -5.26 -15.23
CA VAL A 315 -19.68 -5.43 -14.15
C VAL A 315 -19.37 -4.48 -13.02
N LEU A 316 -20.37 -3.67 -12.63
CA LEU A 316 -20.24 -2.69 -11.54
C LEU A 316 -20.91 -3.21 -10.27
N GLY A 317 -20.17 -3.17 -9.16
CA GLY A 317 -20.66 -3.59 -7.84
C GLY A 317 -19.51 -3.97 -6.90
N ASP A 318 -19.88 -4.43 -5.72
CA ASP A 318 -18.94 -5.02 -4.79
C ASP A 318 -18.37 -6.32 -5.40
N LEU A 319 -17.06 -6.47 -5.32
CA LEU A 319 -16.36 -7.55 -6.01
C LEU A 319 -16.71 -8.94 -5.45
N GLU A 320 -16.99 -9.05 -4.14
CA GLU A 320 -17.45 -10.31 -3.54
C GLU A 320 -18.77 -10.77 -4.19
N TYR A 321 -19.76 -9.87 -4.30
CA TYR A 321 -21.05 -10.19 -4.92
C TYR A 321 -20.91 -10.53 -6.42
N ILE A 322 -20.04 -9.81 -7.13
CA ILE A 322 -19.79 -10.09 -8.56
C ILE A 322 -19.18 -11.49 -8.73
N LEU A 323 -18.17 -11.83 -7.93
CA LEU A 323 -17.50 -13.13 -8.01
C LEU A 323 -18.41 -14.28 -7.58
N GLU A 324 -19.25 -14.09 -6.55
CA GLU A 324 -20.29 -15.05 -6.18
C GLU A 324 -21.26 -15.32 -7.33
N ALA A 325 -21.75 -14.25 -7.95
CA ALA A 325 -22.68 -14.36 -9.09
C ALA A 325 -22.02 -15.00 -10.32
N LEU A 326 -20.72 -14.76 -10.58
CA LEU A 326 -19.98 -15.41 -11.66
C LEU A 326 -19.71 -16.89 -11.38
N CYS A 327 -19.52 -17.29 -10.13
CA CYS A 327 -19.36 -18.69 -9.75
C CYS A 327 -20.69 -19.46 -9.83
N ASP A 328 -21.84 -18.79 -9.61
CA ASP A 328 -23.13 -19.45 -9.62
C ASP A 328 -23.48 -19.99 -11.02
N GLY A 329 -23.71 -21.31 -11.10
CA GLY A 329 -23.96 -22.00 -12.38
C GLY A 329 -22.77 -22.08 -13.33
N MET A 330 -21.54 -21.77 -12.88
CA MET A 330 -20.32 -22.01 -13.63
C MET A 330 -19.85 -23.45 -13.39
N GLU A 331 -19.60 -24.19 -14.44
CA GLU A 331 -18.97 -25.51 -14.39
C GLU A 331 -17.45 -25.37 -14.33
N GLN A 332 -16.76 -26.39 -13.76
CA GLN A 332 -15.30 -26.45 -13.76
C GLN A 332 -14.75 -26.31 -15.18
N GLN A 333 -13.88 -25.35 -15.39
CA GLN A 333 -13.16 -25.15 -16.65
C GLN A 333 -11.81 -25.89 -16.63
N ASN A 334 -11.13 -25.96 -17.77
CA ASN A 334 -9.80 -26.57 -17.88
C ASN A 334 -8.96 -25.79 -18.91
N HIS A 335 -7.84 -25.25 -18.44
CA HIS A 335 -6.86 -24.53 -19.28
C HIS A 335 -5.44 -25.12 -19.16
N ALA A 336 -5.33 -26.45 -18.97
CA ALA A 336 -4.07 -27.14 -18.70
C ALA A 336 -2.98 -26.86 -19.76
N GLU A 337 -3.33 -26.87 -21.08
CA GLU A 337 -2.38 -26.57 -22.16
C GLU A 337 -1.84 -25.12 -22.06
N TRP A 338 -2.71 -24.19 -21.66
CA TRP A 338 -2.32 -22.80 -21.46
C TRP A 338 -1.42 -22.63 -20.26
N LEU A 339 -1.73 -23.28 -19.14
CA LEU A 339 -0.90 -23.28 -17.92
C LEU A 339 0.46 -23.93 -18.16
N GLU A 340 0.55 -25.00 -18.97
CA GLU A 340 1.82 -25.60 -19.35
C GLU A 340 2.70 -24.60 -20.15
N THR A 341 2.10 -23.92 -21.14
CA THR A 341 2.79 -22.87 -21.92
C THR A 341 3.33 -21.74 -21.03
N LEU A 342 2.53 -21.28 -20.05
CA LEU A 342 2.98 -20.26 -19.10
C LEU A 342 4.10 -20.77 -18.19
N GLY A 343 4.06 -22.04 -17.80
CA GLY A 343 5.11 -22.71 -17.03
C GLY A 343 6.45 -22.72 -17.77
N GLU A 344 6.46 -22.98 -19.09
CA GLU A 344 7.67 -22.90 -19.90
C GLU A 344 8.25 -21.49 -19.94
N TRP A 345 7.38 -20.47 -20.05
CA TRP A 345 7.82 -19.06 -20.06
C TRP A 345 8.37 -18.60 -18.70
N LYS A 346 7.88 -19.13 -17.60
CA LYS A 346 8.36 -18.82 -16.24
C LYS A 346 9.86 -19.12 -16.08
N HIS A 347 10.35 -20.15 -16.73
CA HIS A 347 11.76 -20.56 -16.67
C HIS A 347 12.62 -19.96 -17.79
N TYR A 348 12.02 -19.20 -18.72
CA TYR A 348 12.74 -18.68 -19.91
C TYR A 348 13.93 -17.78 -19.56
N LEU A 349 13.86 -17.03 -18.46
CA LEU A 349 14.90 -16.10 -18.03
C LEU A 349 15.83 -16.64 -16.93
N ASP A 350 15.68 -17.87 -16.46
CA ASP A 350 16.39 -18.38 -15.28
C ASP A 350 17.92 -18.24 -15.35
N ASN A 351 18.50 -18.33 -16.55
CA ASN A 351 19.96 -18.21 -16.75
C ASN A 351 20.34 -17.02 -17.65
N LYS A 352 19.43 -16.08 -17.91
CA LYS A 352 19.67 -14.95 -18.82
C LYS A 352 19.95 -13.65 -18.10
N ILE A 353 19.61 -13.54 -16.81
CA ILE A 353 19.91 -12.36 -16.01
C ILE A 353 21.26 -12.59 -15.33
N PRO A 354 22.25 -11.71 -15.60
CA PRO A 354 23.59 -11.86 -15.00
C PRO A 354 23.53 -11.78 -13.47
N ALA A 355 24.25 -12.67 -12.80
CA ALA A 355 24.49 -12.60 -11.36
C ALA A 355 25.80 -11.88 -11.06
N ASP A 356 25.84 -11.04 -10.03
CA ASP A 356 27.07 -10.46 -9.50
C ASP A 356 27.56 -11.36 -8.35
N ASP A 357 28.75 -11.94 -8.50
CA ASP A 357 29.30 -12.82 -7.47
C ASP A 357 30.05 -12.09 -6.35
N LYS A 358 30.27 -10.80 -6.51
CA LYS A 358 31.00 -9.98 -5.53
C LYS A 358 30.16 -9.50 -4.36
N TYR A 359 28.87 -9.25 -4.61
CA TYR A 359 27.95 -8.69 -3.62
C TYR A 359 26.78 -9.64 -3.34
N PRO A 360 26.16 -9.57 -2.13
CA PRO A 360 24.87 -10.17 -1.87
C PRO A 360 23.83 -9.71 -2.90
N GLN A 361 23.04 -10.63 -3.43
CA GLN A 361 22.00 -10.30 -4.39
C GLN A 361 20.66 -10.06 -3.69
N PRO A 362 19.83 -9.08 -4.11
CA PRO A 362 18.49 -8.90 -3.56
C PRO A 362 17.63 -10.17 -3.60
N LYS A 363 17.73 -10.97 -4.67
CA LYS A 363 17.05 -12.26 -4.80
C LYS A 363 17.48 -13.25 -3.70
N GLU A 364 18.77 -13.30 -3.35
CA GLU A 364 19.29 -14.18 -2.30
C GLU A 364 18.83 -13.73 -0.91
N ILE A 365 18.88 -12.40 -0.64
CA ILE A 365 18.42 -11.82 0.63
C ILE A 365 16.92 -12.08 0.84
N LEU A 366 16.10 -11.80 -0.17
CA LEU A 366 14.64 -12.02 -0.10
C LEU A 366 14.27 -13.50 -0.13
N GLY A 367 15.08 -14.35 -0.80
CA GLY A 367 14.95 -15.80 -0.73
C GLY A 367 15.14 -16.32 0.69
N ALA A 368 16.23 -15.91 1.36
CA ALA A 368 16.48 -16.27 2.76
C ALA A 368 15.41 -15.68 3.70
N LEU A 369 14.90 -14.48 3.44
CA LEU A 369 13.78 -13.91 4.19
C LEU A 369 12.53 -14.79 4.08
N ASN A 370 12.20 -15.29 2.88
CA ASN A 370 11.05 -16.19 2.68
C ASN A 370 11.18 -17.54 3.41
N GLU A 371 12.42 -18.00 3.67
CA GLU A 371 12.65 -19.23 4.44
C GLU A 371 12.47 -19.03 5.96
N ILE A 372 12.65 -17.79 6.44
CA ILE A 372 12.67 -17.47 7.87
C ILE A 372 11.32 -16.92 8.34
N LYS A 373 10.66 -16.07 7.53
CA LYS A 373 9.38 -15.47 7.89
C LYS A 373 8.24 -16.50 7.86
N SER A 374 7.22 -16.29 8.69
CA SER A 374 5.96 -17.00 8.57
C SER A 374 5.09 -16.45 7.44
N ASP A 375 4.05 -17.18 7.03
CA ASP A 375 3.11 -16.75 5.99
C ASP A 375 2.29 -15.51 6.40
N ASP A 376 2.15 -15.30 7.72
CA ASP A 376 1.40 -14.17 8.30
C ASP A 376 2.27 -12.95 8.65
N ASP A 377 3.59 -13.08 8.53
CA ASP A 377 4.49 -11.95 8.76
C ASP A 377 4.31 -10.89 7.68
N ILE A 378 4.39 -9.63 8.08
CA ILE A 378 4.09 -8.49 7.22
C ILE A 378 5.38 -7.92 6.64
N VAL A 379 5.44 -7.77 5.33
CA VAL A 379 6.53 -7.07 4.64
C VAL A 379 6.03 -5.70 4.20
N ALA A 380 6.55 -4.64 4.81
CA ALA A 380 6.37 -3.27 4.34
C ALA A 380 7.53 -2.90 3.41
N THR A 381 7.26 -2.19 2.33
CA THR A 381 8.32 -1.67 1.48
C THR A 381 8.33 -0.15 1.46
N ASP A 382 9.51 0.39 1.32
CA ASP A 382 9.68 1.74 0.81
C ASP A 382 9.67 1.74 -0.74
N VAL A 383 10.01 2.84 -1.40
CA VAL A 383 9.88 2.99 -2.85
C VAL A 383 11.25 3.13 -3.53
N GLY A 384 11.47 2.30 -4.55
CA GLY A 384 12.71 2.22 -5.31
C GLY A 384 12.94 0.82 -5.90
N GLN A 385 14.19 0.49 -6.24
CA GLN A 385 14.53 -0.84 -6.74
C GLN A 385 14.16 -1.95 -5.75
N HIS A 386 14.36 -1.74 -4.46
CA HIS A 386 13.98 -2.68 -3.39
C HIS A 386 12.49 -3.03 -3.39
N GLN A 387 11.60 -2.09 -3.70
CA GLN A 387 10.16 -2.33 -3.87
C GLN A 387 9.90 -3.32 -5.00
N MET A 388 10.58 -3.15 -6.12
CA MET A 388 10.42 -4.03 -7.29
C MET A 388 11.00 -5.41 -7.02
N TRP A 389 12.16 -5.51 -6.36
CA TRP A 389 12.71 -6.81 -5.95
C TRP A 389 11.77 -7.54 -4.97
N VAL A 390 11.14 -6.82 -4.04
CA VAL A 390 10.11 -7.42 -3.17
C VAL A 390 8.92 -7.90 -4.01
N ALA A 391 8.46 -7.12 -4.99
CA ALA A 391 7.37 -7.55 -5.87
C ALA A 391 7.70 -8.80 -6.70
N GLN A 392 8.99 -8.99 -7.06
CA GLN A 392 9.46 -10.14 -7.84
C GLN A 392 9.78 -11.37 -6.98
N PHE A 393 10.33 -11.19 -5.77
CA PHE A 393 10.97 -12.27 -5.02
C PHE A 393 10.33 -12.57 -3.67
N ASN A 394 9.54 -11.65 -3.08
CA ASN A 394 8.84 -11.94 -1.83
C ASN A 394 7.61 -12.80 -2.07
N LYS A 395 7.44 -13.83 -1.25
CA LYS A 395 6.25 -14.69 -1.27
C LYS A 395 5.21 -14.17 -0.29
N ALA A 396 4.20 -13.46 -0.80
CA ALA A 396 3.02 -13.07 -0.03
C ALA A 396 2.01 -14.22 -0.07
N GLN A 397 1.83 -14.93 1.03
CA GLN A 397 0.95 -16.11 1.12
C GLN A 397 -0.46 -15.75 1.57
N THR A 398 -0.58 -14.70 2.38
CA THR A 398 -1.86 -14.25 2.92
C THR A 398 -2.16 -12.80 2.52
N PRO A 399 -3.44 -12.41 2.42
CA PRO A 399 -3.78 -11.03 2.11
C PRO A 399 -3.32 -10.08 3.23
N ARG A 400 -3.04 -8.81 2.87
CA ARG A 400 -2.62 -7.74 3.78
C ARG A 400 -1.24 -7.94 4.43
N THR A 401 -0.43 -8.86 3.91
CA THR A 401 0.96 -9.09 4.37
C THR A 401 2.02 -8.41 3.50
N LEU A 402 1.61 -7.69 2.46
CA LEU A 402 2.49 -6.82 1.68
C LEU A 402 1.94 -5.38 1.67
N LEU A 403 2.68 -4.46 2.28
CA LEU A 403 2.33 -3.04 2.37
C LEU A 403 3.30 -2.21 1.55
N THR A 404 2.79 -1.46 0.58
CA THR A 404 3.63 -0.68 -0.33
C THR A 404 2.86 0.52 -0.89
N SER A 405 3.56 1.62 -1.20
CA SER A 405 2.99 2.77 -1.91
C SER A 405 3.03 2.50 -3.42
N GLY A 406 1.96 1.90 -3.95
CA GLY A 406 1.92 1.43 -5.34
C GLY A 406 1.58 2.52 -6.34
N GLY A 407 0.64 3.39 -6.03
CA GLY A 407 0.14 4.41 -6.96
C GLY A 407 0.93 5.72 -6.95
N LEU A 408 1.21 6.29 -5.78
CA LEU A 408 1.97 7.53 -5.66
C LEU A 408 3.48 7.30 -5.73
N GLY A 409 3.94 6.14 -5.26
CA GLY A 409 5.37 5.83 -5.25
C GLY A 409 6.15 6.70 -4.25
N THR A 410 5.64 6.82 -3.03
CA THR A 410 6.15 7.73 -2.01
C THR A 410 7.41 7.17 -1.34
N MET A 411 8.57 7.71 -1.66
CA MET A 411 9.79 7.46 -0.89
C MET A 411 9.62 8.00 0.53
N GLY A 412 10.01 7.22 1.55
CA GLY A 412 9.79 7.53 2.97
C GLY A 412 8.49 6.96 3.55
N PHE A 413 7.66 6.27 2.75
CA PHE A 413 6.42 5.62 3.20
C PHE A 413 6.69 4.47 4.18
N GLY A 414 7.73 3.69 3.92
CA GLY A 414 7.93 2.37 4.53
C GLY A 414 8.06 2.37 6.05
N MET A 415 8.76 3.36 6.63
CA MET A 415 8.94 3.45 8.09
C MET A 415 7.60 3.65 8.82
N GLY A 416 6.80 4.63 8.40
CA GLY A 416 5.48 4.84 8.97
C GLY A 416 4.59 3.62 8.79
N ALA A 417 4.55 3.05 7.58
CA ALA A 417 3.74 1.86 7.30
C ALA A 417 4.11 0.67 8.19
N ALA A 418 5.42 0.44 8.43
CA ALA A 418 5.89 -0.61 9.33
C ALA A 418 5.47 -0.35 10.79
N ILE A 419 5.56 0.90 11.26
CA ILE A 419 5.08 1.31 12.58
C ILE A 419 3.58 1.00 12.72
N GLY A 420 2.78 1.43 11.75
CA GLY A 420 1.34 1.19 11.75
C GLY A 420 0.97 -0.29 11.75
N ALA A 421 1.63 -1.09 10.90
CA ALA A 421 1.42 -2.52 10.83
C ALA A 421 1.82 -3.26 12.12
N GLN A 422 2.97 -2.92 12.70
CA GLN A 422 3.44 -3.54 13.95
C GLN A 422 2.57 -3.17 15.15
N THR A 423 2.07 -1.93 15.16
CA THR A 423 1.10 -1.51 16.20
C THR A 423 -0.22 -2.25 16.07
N ALA A 424 -0.67 -2.49 14.83
CA ALA A 424 -1.90 -3.23 14.55
C ALA A 424 -1.81 -4.73 14.90
N HIS A 425 -0.63 -5.32 14.72
CA HIS A 425 -0.37 -6.74 14.89
C HIS A 425 0.88 -6.96 15.76
N PRO A 426 0.79 -6.78 17.08
CA PRO A 426 1.93 -6.91 17.99
C PRO A 426 2.46 -8.35 18.08
N ASP A 427 1.64 -9.32 17.71
CA ASP A 427 1.94 -10.77 17.69
C ASP A 427 2.61 -11.25 16.40
N LYS A 428 2.59 -10.43 15.33
CA LYS A 428 3.24 -10.73 14.05
C LYS A 428 4.60 -10.05 13.94
N ARG A 429 5.47 -10.60 13.09
CA ARG A 429 6.70 -9.93 12.73
C ARG A 429 6.44 -8.97 11.56
N VAL A 430 6.94 -7.74 11.68
CA VAL A 430 6.96 -6.79 10.58
C VAL A 430 8.38 -6.60 10.09
N VAL A 431 8.57 -6.76 8.77
CA VAL A 431 9.84 -6.52 8.09
C VAL A 431 9.69 -5.31 7.18
N LEU A 432 10.50 -4.29 7.39
CA LEU A 432 10.62 -3.18 6.46
C LEU A 432 11.76 -3.44 5.48
N VAL A 433 11.47 -3.49 4.19
CA VAL A 433 12.49 -3.50 3.12
C VAL A 433 12.56 -2.11 2.52
N THR A 434 13.67 -1.42 2.73
CA THR A 434 13.90 -0.04 2.24
C THR A 434 15.22 0.06 1.47
N GLY A 435 15.42 1.12 0.70
CA GLY A 435 16.71 1.49 0.13
C GLY A 435 17.35 2.59 0.96
N ASP A 436 18.67 2.73 0.89
CA ASP A 436 19.41 3.79 1.59
C ASP A 436 18.89 5.19 1.25
N GLY A 437 18.50 5.45 0.00
CA GLY A 437 17.92 6.72 -0.44
C GLY A 437 16.56 7.02 0.20
N SER A 438 15.63 6.08 0.18
CA SER A 438 14.31 6.21 0.78
C SER A 438 14.37 6.30 2.31
N PHE A 439 15.20 5.47 2.92
CA PHE A 439 15.37 5.43 4.37
C PHE A 439 15.80 6.78 4.94
N HIS A 440 16.69 7.52 4.22
CA HIS A 440 17.09 8.86 4.64
C HIS A 440 15.95 9.88 4.71
N MET A 441 14.83 9.64 4.05
CA MET A 441 13.70 10.58 4.06
C MET A 441 12.88 10.52 5.35
N ASN A 442 12.90 9.38 6.07
CA ASN A 442 12.05 9.17 7.25
C ASN A 442 12.76 8.40 8.39
N LEU A 443 14.10 8.41 8.39
CA LEU A 443 14.91 7.73 9.40
C LEU A 443 14.68 8.25 10.84
N ASN A 444 14.15 9.47 10.98
CA ASN A 444 13.76 10.04 12.26
C ASN A 444 12.73 9.17 13.01
N GLU A 445 11.93 8.39 12.30
CA GLU A 445 10.96 7.46 12.91
C GLU A 445 11.63 6.25 13.61
N LEU A 446 12.95 6.10 13.55
CA LEU A 446 13.69 5.19 14.43
C LEU A 446 13.45 5.51 15.91
N VAL A 447 13.26 6.81 16.25
CA VAL A 447 12.92 7.19 17.62
C VAL A 447 11.55 6.63 18.02
N THR A 448 10.57 6.66 17.12
CA THR A 448 9.23 6.10 17.35
C THR A 448 9.31 4.59 17.56
N ILE A 449 9.98 3.87 16.64
CA ILE A 449 10.20 2.42 16.76
C ILE A 449 10.84 2.07 18.10
N LYS A 450 11.87 2.84 18.51
CA LYS A 450 12.55 2.58 19.78
C LYS A 450 11.72 2.94 20.99
N SER A 451 10.99 4.05 20.97
CA SER A 451 10.18 4.51 22.11
C SER A 451 9.06 3.54 22.49
N TYR A 452 8.53 2.83 21.51
CA TYR A 452 7.47 1.83 21.69
C TYR A 452 8.00 0.38 21.63
N ASP A 453 9.33 0.19 21.58
CA ASP A 453 10.00 -1.10 21.42
C ASP A 453 9.35 -2.01 20.36
N LEU A 454 8.92 -1.42 19.23
CA LEU A 454 8.27 -2.13 18.14
C LEU A 454 9.27 -3.10 17.48
N PRO A 455 9.02 -4.44 17.48
CA PRO A 455 9.99 -5.44 17.03
C PRO A 455 10.10 -5.52 15.49
N VAL A 456 10.25 -4.37 14.82
CA VAL A 456 10.40 -4.27 13.37
C VAL A 456 11.82 -4.64 12.97
N VAL A 457 11.95 -5.52 11.96
CA VAL A 457 13.22 -5.84 11.29
C VAL A 457 13.36 -4.92 10.08
N ILE A 458 14.33 -4.03 10.09
CA ILE A 458 14.58 -3.05 9.02
C ILE A 458 15.73 -3.54 8.14
N LEU A 459 15.43 -3.90 6.89
CA LEU A 459 16.43 -4.31 5.89
C LEU A 459 16.69 -3.13 4.95
N VAL A 460 17.87 -2.51 5.07
CA VAL A 460 18.30 -1.42 4.19
C VAL A 460 19.09 -2.02 3.02
N MET A 461 18.46 -2.09 1.84
CA MET A 461 19.13 -2.47 0.58
C MET A 461 20.04 -1.32 0.14
N ASN A 462 21.27 -1.36 0.62
CA ASN A 462 22.23 -0.26 0.53
C ASN A 462 23.15 -0.42 -0.67
N ASN A 463 22.82 0.24 -1.76
CA ASN A 463 23.65 0.33 -2.96
C ASN A 463 24.38 1.68 -3.09
N THR A 464 24.25 2.59 -2.12
CA THR A 464 24.86 3.93 -2.06
C THR A 464 24.42 4.90 -3.16
N VAL A 465 23.41 4.54 -3.97
CA VAL A 465 22.93 5.33 -5.10
C VAL A 465 21.39 5.44 -5.09
N LEU A 466 20.84 6.41 -5.80
CA LEU A 466 19.39 6.45 -6.08
C LEU A 466 19.08 5.48 -7.24
N GLY A 467 19.12 4.19 -6.93
CA GLY A 467 19.28 3.10 -7.90
C GLY A 467 18.22 3.07 -9.00
N MET A 468 16.92 3.29 -8.71
CA MET A 468 15.88 3.28 -9.75
C MET A 468 16.09 4.44 -10.75
N VAL A 469 16.37 5.64 -10.27
CA VAL A 469 16.60 6.80 -11.16
C VAL A 469 17.91 6.63 -11.92
N ARG A 470 18.97 6.11 -11.27
CA ARG A 470 20.25 5.81 -11.91
C ARG A 470 20.09 4.76 -13.03
N GLN A 471 19.28 3.70 -12.81
CA GLN A 471 18.96 2.70 -13.84
C GLN A 471 18.31 3.35 -15.08
N TRP A 472 17.36 4.28 -14.88
CA TRP A 472 16.75 5.02 -15.98
C TRP A 472 17.74 5.95 -16.69
N GLN A 473 18.64 6.60 -15.95
CA GLN A 473 19.69 7.42 -16.56
C GLN A 473 20.68 6.58 -17.39
N LYS A 474 20.97 5.37 -16.96
CA LYS A 474 21.76 4.41 -17.73
C LYS A 474 21.04 4.03 -19.02
N LEU A 475 19.78 3.64 -18.95
CA LEU A 475 19.01 3.15 -20.09
C LEU A 475 18.67 4.25 -21.12
N PHE A 476 18.26 5.43 -20.67
CA PHE A 476 17.63 6.41 -21.53
C PHE A 476 18.38 7.75 -21.64
N TYR A 477 19.41 7.98 -20.80
CA TYR A 477 20.11 9.26 -20.74
C TYR A 477 21.62 9.13 -20.94
N GLY A 478 22.11 8.04 -21.56
CA GLY A 478 23.50 7.86 -21.95
C GLY A 478 24.47 7.95 -20.77
N ASN A 479 24.16 7.33 -19.65
CA ASN A 479 24.97 7.29 -18.41
C ASN A 479 25.25 8.68 -17.79
N ARG A 480 24.40 9.67 -18.03
CA ARG A 480 24.52 10.99 -17.37
C ARG A 480 23.88 10.91 -15.99
N PHE A 481 24.63 10.46 -14.99
CA PHE A 481 24.19 10.22 -13.61
C PHE A 481 24.08 11.53 -12.81
N SER A 482 23.09 12.35 -13.13
CA SER A 482 22.86 13.62 -12.43
C SER A 482 22.18 13.38 -11.09
N GLN A 483 22.87 13.70 -9.99
CA GLN A 483 22.36 13.65 -8.60
C GLN A 483 21.88 12.26 -8.12
N THR A 484 22.26 11.19 -8.80
CA THR A 484 21.88 9.81 -8.44
C THR A 484 22.96 9.03 -7.74
N ASP A 485 24.18 9.61 -7.65
CA ASP A 485 25.27 9.16 -6.82
C ASP A 485 25.56 10.24 -5.75
N PRO A 486 24.82 10.24 -4.64
CA PRO A 486 24.85 11.35 -3.68
C PRO A 486 26.06 11.34 -2.75
N HIS A 487 26.98 10.36 -2.88
CA HIS A 487 28.20 10.21 -2.06
C HIS A 487 27.94 10.29 -0.54
N ARG A 488 26.80 9.72 -0.07
CA ARG A 488 26.45 9.70 1.35
C ARG A 488 27.29 8.65 2.08
N ALA A 489 27.99 9.08 3.13
CA ALA A 489 28.85 8.22 3.96
C ALA A 489 28.14 7.72 5.23
N THR A 490 26.82 7.55 5.21
CA THR A 490 26.05 7.12 6.39
C THR A 490 26.42 5.69 6.76
N ASP A 491 26.92 5.50 7.98
CA ASP A 491 27.01 4.18 8.60
C ASP A 491 25.67 3.86 9.30
N PHE A 492 24.86 3.02 8.66
CA PHE A 492 23.52 2.67 9.16
C PHE A 492 23.56 1.85 10.44
N VAL A 493 24.64 1.07 10.68
CA VAL A 493 24.82 0.35 11.95
C VAL A 493 25.12 1.31 13.07
N ALA A 494 26.02 2.26 12.88
CA ALA A 494 26.30 3.31 13.85
C ALA A 494 25.07 4.19 14.10
N LEU A 495 24.30 4.52 13.05
CA LEU A 495 23.05 5.27 13.14
C LEU A 495 22.01 4.52 14.00
N ALA A 496 21.77 3.25 13.75
CA ALA A 496 20.83 2.43 14.53
C ALA A 496 21.24 2.41 16.01
N ASN A 497 22.51 2.18 16.29
CA ASN A 497 23.04 2.18 17.67
C ASN A 497 22.87 3.53 18.35
N ALA A 498 22.98 4.65 17.63
CA ALA A 498 22.74 5.99 18.17
C ALA A 498 21.28 6.22 18.60
N PHE A 499 20.32 5.53 17.95
CA PHE A 499 18.91 5.50 18.35
C PHE A 499 18.59 4.41 19.39
N GLY A 500 19.58 3.65 19.87
CA GLY A 500 19.38 2.54 20.80
C GLY A 500 18.75 1.29 20.16
N ILE A 501 18.91 1.13 18.85
CA ILE A 501 18.44 -0.01 18.06
C ILE A 501 19.66 -0.83 17.66
N ASP A 502 19.58 -2.17 17.75
CA ASP A 502 20.65 -3.04 17.33
C ASP A 502 20.91 -2.92 15.82
N GLY A 503 22.16 -2.65 15.45
CA GLY A 503 22.60 -2.59 14.06
C GLY A 503 23.40 -3.84 13.68
N MET A 504 23.09 -4.43 12.51
CA MET A 504 23.80 -5.55 11.91
C MET A 504 24.16 -5.24 10.46
N ARG A 505 25.04 -6.03 9.86
CA ARG A 505 25.44 -5.82 8.45
C ARG A 505 25.60 -7.15 7.72
N ILE A 506 25.15 -7.17 6.47
CA ILE A 506 25.38 -8.21 5.48
C ILE A 506 26.37 -7.64 4.45
N ASN A 507 27.60 -8.15 4.40
CA ASN A 507 28.61 -7.74 3.44
C ASN A 507 28.83 -8.78 2.34
N THR A 508 28.66 -10.05 2.65
CA THR A 508 28.90 -11.19 1.75
C THR A 508 27.66 -12.08 1.67
N LYS A 509 27.63 -12.99 0.71
CA LYS A 509 26.52 -13.96 0.56
C LYS A 509 26.39 -14.88 1.77
N GLU A 510 27.53 -15.24 2.38
CA GLU A 510 27.61 -16.10 3.55
C GLU A 510 27.00 -15.45 4.80
N ASP A 511 26.99 -14.11 4.86
CA ASP A 511 26.39 -13.36 5.98
C ASP A 511 24.85 -13.38 5.96
N ILE A 512 24.23 -13.64 4.80
CA ILE A 512 22.79 -13.42 4.60
C ILE A 512 21.97 -14.20 5.64
N LYS A 513 22.05 -15.51 5.62
CA LYS A 513 21.22 -16.39 6.48
C LYS A 513 21.52 -16.21 7.96
N PRO A 514 22.78 -16.25 8.43
CA PRO A 514 23.09 -16.09 9.85
C PRO A 514 22.67 -14.73 10.43
N VAL A 515 22.81 -13.66 9.66
CA VAL A 515 22.42 -12.31 10.12
C VAL A 515 20.91 -12.17 10.20
N LEU A 516 20.15 -12.66 9.20
CA LEU A 516 18.70 -12.63 9.20
C LEU A 516 18.12 -13.50 10.33
N GLU A 517 18.60 -14.74 10.52
CA GLU A 517 18.18 -15.61 11.62
C GLU A 517 18.42 -14.93 12.99
N LYS A 518 19.58 -14.31 13.17
CA LYS A 518 19.90 -13.56 14.38
C LYS A 518 18.96 -12.36 14.57
N ALA A 519 18.69 -11.59 13.51
CA ALA A 519 17.78 -10.43 13.57
C ALA A 519 16.37 -10.86 13.99
N PHE A 520 15.85 -11.93 13.41
CA PHE A 520 14.52 -12.47 13.76
C PHE A 520 14.45 -13.03 15.19
N ALA A 521 15.52 -13.64 15.68
CA ALA A 521 15.57 -14.21 17.02
C ALA A 521 15.53 -13.16 18.14
N LEU A 522 15.90 -11.89 17.88
CA LEU A 522 15.99 -10.86 18.90
C LEU A 522 14.61 -10.42 19.46
N ASN A 523 13.55 -10.53 18.70
CA ASN A 523 12.19 -10.05 19.04
C ASN A 523 12.18 -8.60 19.59
N LYS A 524 12.98 -7.74 19.02
CA LYS A 524 13.11 -6.30 19.30
C LYS A 524 13.48 -5.55 18.01
N PRO A 525 13.40 -4.20 17.98
CA PRO A 525 13.78 -3.46 16.78
C PRO A 525 15.25 -3.73 16.42
N VAL A 526 15.48 -3.96 15.13
CA VAL A 526 16.81 -4.22 14.57
C VAL A 526 16.93 -3.66 13.17
N LEU A 527 18.09 -3.08 12.85
CA LEU A 527 18.40 -2.61 11.51
C LEU A 527 19.54 -3.46 10.92
N VAL A 528 19.35 -3.93 9.70
CA VAL A 528 20.34 -4.68 8.93
C VAL A 528 20.75 -3.88 7.70
N ASP A 529 22.00 -3.44 7.64
CA ASP A 529 22.62 -2.79 6.49
C ASP A 529 23.05 -3.86 5.47
N CYS A 530 22.22 -4.08 4.44
CA CYS A 530 22.48 -5.06 3.39
C CYS A 530 23.28 -4.40 2.26
N ARG A 531 24.58 -4.62 2.20
CA ARG A 531 25.48 -4.06 1.18
C ARG A 531 25.31 -4.80 -0.14
N ILE A 532 24.74 -4.11 -1.13
CA ILE A 532 24.50 -4.65 -2.47
C ILE A 532 25.26 -3.80 -3.52
N SER A 533 25.39 -4.33 -4.73
CA SER A 533 26.09 -3.64 -5.82
C SER A 533 25.41 -2.32 -6.21
N PRO A 534 26.15 -1.20 -6.38
CA PRO A 534 25.60 0.04 -6.96
C PRO A 534 25.10 -0.13 -8.40
N ASP A 535 25.57 -1.15 -9.10
CA ASP A 535 25.17 -1.48 -10.48
C ASP A 535 24.08 -2.55 -10.55
N GLN A 536 23.53 -2.97 -9.41
CA GLN A 536 22.39 -3.89 -9.37
C GLN A 536 21.16 -3.24 -9.97
N ASN A 537 20.57 -3.90 -10.98
CA ASN A 537 19.39 -3.42 -11.68
C ASN A 537 18.15 -4.28 -11.39
N VAL A 538 16.97 -3.70 -11.56
CA VAL A 538 15.71 -4.45 -11.55
C VAL A 538 15.49 -5.01 -12.95
N LEU A 539 15.59 -6.30 -13.09
CA LEU A 539 15.40 -7.04 -14.32
C LEU A 539 14.50 -8.27 -14.06
N PRO A 540 13.72 -8.71 -15.06
CA PRO A 540 13.53 -8.09 -16.35
C PRO A 540 12.77 -6.75 -16.27
N MET A 541 12.84 -5.96 -17.36
CA MET A 541 12.11 -4.69 -17.45
C MET A 541 11.51 -4.53 -18.85
N ILE A 542 10.22 -4.20 -18.92
CA ILE A 542 9.57 -3.76 -20.15
C ILE A 542 9.62 -2.22 -20.18
N PRO A 543 10.30 -1.59 -21.15
CA PRO A 543 10.39 -0.13 -21.21
C PRO A 543 9.03 0.54 -21.41
N PRO A 544 8.85 1.80 -20.98
CA PRO A 544 7.62 2.55 -21.20
C PRO A 544 7.21 2.60 -22.68
N GLY A 545 5.94 2.35 -22.97
CA GLY A 545 5.42 2.35 -24.34
C GLY A 545 5.86 1.15 -25.19
N LYS A 546 6.46 0.13 -24.59
CA LYS A 546 6.95 -1.09 -25.24
C LYS A 546 6.12 -2.30 -24.82
N THR A 547 6.31 -3.40 -25.53
CA THR A 547 5.70 -4.71 -25.25
C THR A 547 6.74 -5.69 -24.71
N VAL A 548 6.30 -6.88 -24.27
CA VAL A 548 7.18 -7.94 -23.76
C VAL A 548 8.23 -8.38 -24.80
N ASN A 549 7.98 -8.22 -26.09
CA ASN A 549 8.94 -8.53 -27.17
C ASN A 549 10.18 -7.63 -27.15
N GLU A 550 10.12 -6.52 -26.43
CA GLU A 550 11.22 -5.55 -26.25
C GLU A 550 11.73 -5.56 -24.80
N ILE A 551 11.52 -6.67 -24.07
CA ILE A 551 11.95 -6.83 -22.67
C ILE A 551 13.48 -6.76 -22.55
N ILE A 552 13.94 -6.00 -21.56
CA ILE A 552 15.37 -5.87 -21.23
C ILE A 552 15.69 -6.91 -20.15
N THR A 553 16.69 -7.74 -20.40
CA THR A 553 17.15 -8.80 -19.49
C THR A 553 18.59 -8.59 -19.02
N GLU A 554 19.34 -7.70 -19.67
CA GLU A 554 20.72 -7.33 -19.33
C GLU A 554 20.98 -5.84 -19.59
N MET A 555 21.99 -5.25 -18.90
CA MET A 555 22.33 -3.82 -19.01
C MET A 555 23.85 -3.61 -18.94
#